data_c127f4b5f148e48a766fe9f06ec9fed3
#
_entry.id   c127f4b5f148e48a766fe9f06ec9fed3
#
_cell.length_a   1.000
_cell.length_b   1.000
_cell.length_c   1.000
_cell.angle_alpha   90.00
_cell.angle_beta   90.00
_cell.angle_gamma   90.00
#
_symmetry.space_group_name_H-M   'P 1'
#
loop_
_entity.id
_entity.type
_entity.pdbx_description
1 polymer ?
#
loop_
_entity_poly.entity_id
_entity_poly.type
_entity_poly.pdbx_seq_one_letter_code
_entity_poly.pdbx_strand_id
1 'polypeptide(L)'
;MRNAQLSPRVAVVALTAAVCAVWLSEVSHAQTMDELINSAANESKALELFQDDSVVLRELDILELREDYLALARAREEEFGPPDKDGNYGEKRRRKKRKGIRDRRRRWTNNIVPYTISSVMSASDRRAIQQAFDDWNTYTCIQFKPRTNERNYIHLQNGAGCSSYVGMLGRGQQPVNLARGCRSKGIIIHELGHAIGFNHEQTRYDRDTYVTIVRSNIPGHLYYNFERYPQSLTSTHGVPYDYDSVMHYGQYAFSTNGRRTIITKDPAKQNTIGNRFGHSFGDVKLANAMYSCDSGCANRPSCPSPGFVDKNCRCMCPGTRSGVPVQPCGTGGGTGGGTGGGTGGGTGGGT
;
A
#
# COMPACT_ATOMS: atom_id res chain seq x y z
N MET A 1 5.01 54.63 -20.57
CA MET A 1 4.51 53.23 -20.56
C MET A 1 5.11 52.54 -19.35
N ARG A 2 4.33 52.33 -18.30
CA ARG A 2 4.80 51.70 -17.07
C ARG A 2 4.60 50.19 -17.20
N ASN A 3 5.70 49.43 -17.24
CA ASN A 3 5.67 47.98 -17.14
C ASN A 3 5.23 47.59 -15.73
N ALA A 4 4.01 47.06 -15.60
CA ALA A 4 3.56 46.45 -14.36
C ALA A 4 4.21 45.05 -14.26
N GLN A 5 5.27 44.95 -13.47
CA GLN A 5 5.78 43.66 -13.03
C GLN A 5 4.76 43.04 -12.05
N LEU A 6 4.10 41.99 -12.48
CA LEU A 6 3.26 41.16 -11.60
C LEU A 6 4.16 40.54 -10.51
N SER A 7 3.72 40.63 -9.25
CA SER A 7 4.46 40.10 -8.15
C SER A 7 4.53 38.53 -8.25
N PRO A 8 5.58 37.87 -7.76
CA PRO A 8 5.72 36.44 -7.82
C PRO A 8 4.51 35.68 -7.25
N ARG A 9 3.82 36.24 -6.27
CA ARG A 9 2.62 35.63 -5.66
C ARG A 9 1.41 35.54 -6.59
N VAL A 10 1.26 36.49 -7.54
CA VAL A 10 0.15 36.47 -8.50
C VAL A 10 0.40 35.45 -9.61
N ALA A 11 1.67 35.25 -10.01
CA ALA A 11 2.05 34.26 -11.00
C ALA A 11 1.83 32.82 -10.45
N VAL A 12 2.12 32.58 -9.18
CA VAL A 12 1.92 31.28 -8.52
C VAL A 12 0.43 30.92 -8.43
N VAL A 13 -0.45 31.87 -8.06
CA VAL A 13 -1.91 31.62 -8.00
C VAL A 13 -2.50 31.35 -9.38
N ALA A 14 -2.00 31.98 -10.43
CA ALA A 14 -2.46 31.73 -11.80
C ALA A 14 -2.02 30.36 -12.33
N LEU A 15 -0.81 29.88 -11.97
CA LEU A 15 -0.35 28.52 -12.31
C LEU A 15 -1.14 27.44 -11.56
N THR A 16 -1.47 27.66 -10.27
CA THR A 16 -2.27 26.72 -9.49
C THR A 16 -3.68 26.53 -10.06
N ALA A 17 -4.30 27.62 -10.54
CA ALA A 17 -5.62 27.55 -11.17
C ALA A 17 -5.58 26.81 -12.52
N ALA A 18 -4.52 26.97 -13.30
CA ALA A 18 -4.35 26.31 -14.59
C ALA A 18 -4.08 24.80 -14.42
N VAL A 19 -3.23 24.41 -13.46
CA VAL A 19 -2.95 23.00 -13.13
C VAL A 19 -4.20 22.31 -12.58
N CYS A 20 -4.95 22.96 -11.68
CA CYS A 20 -6.25 22.45 -11.22
C CYS A 20 -7.30 22.33 -12.33
N ALA A 21 -7.30 23.23 -13.33
CA ALA A 21 -8.27 23.20 -14.43
C ALA A 21 -8.00 22.03 -15.40
N VAL A 22 -6.74 21.70 -15.68
CA VAL A 22 -6.36 20.54 -16.50
C VAL A 22 -6.77 19.24 -15.81
N TRP A 23 -6.57 19.13 -14.48
CA TRP A 23 -7.02 17.99 -13.68
C TRP A 23 -8.54 17.78 -13.70
N LEU A 24 -9.30 18.86 -13.81
CA LEU A 24 -10.77 18.81 -13.79
C LEU A 24 -11.39 18.42 -15.15
N SER A 25 -10.67 18.54 -16.26
CA SER A 25 -11.18 18.25 -17.60
C SER A 25 -10.94 16.82 -18.09
N GLU A 26 -10.00 16.07 -17.50
CA GLU A 26 -9.61 14.74 -17.97
C GLU A 26 -10.26 13.55 -17.20
N VAL A 27 -10.97 13.79 -16.11
CA VAL A 27 -11.56 12.72 -15.28
C VAL A 27 -12.97 12.38 -15.73
N SER A 28 -13.13 11.85 -16.95
CA SER A 28 -14.43 11.31 -17.40
C SER A 28 -14.54 9.77 -17.38
N HIS A 29 -13.45 9.05 -17.07
CA HIS A 29 -13.41 7.57 -16.99
C HIS A 29 -12.72 7.14 -15.68
N ALA A 30 -13.08 5.95 -15.19
CA ALA A 30 -12.43 5.34 -14.02
C ALA A 30 -10.96 5.06 -14.35
N GLN A 31 -10.06 6.00 -14.02
CA GLN A 31 -8.63 5.85 -14.22
C GLN A 31 -8.06 4.77 -13.30
N THR A 32 -7.16 3.96 -13.83
CA THR A 32 -6.38 3.02 -13.02
C THR A 32 -5.38 3.78 -12.15
N MET A 33 -4.91 3.15 -11.07
CA MET A 33 -3.86 3.77 -10.23
C MET A 33 -2.58 4.04 -11.03
N ASP A 34 -2.25 3.18 -12.00
CA ASP A 34 -1.09 3.37 -12.87
C ASP A 34 -1.26 4.63 -13.76
N GLU A 35 -2.46 4.90 -14.26
CA GLU A 35 -2.75 6.13 -15.00
C GLU A 35 -2.62 7.37 -14.12
N LEU A 36 -3.12 7.30 -12.87
CA LEU A 36 -2.98 8.38 -11.89
C LEU A 36 -1.51 8.62 -11.50
N ILE A 37 -0.75 7.56 -11.26
CA ILE A 37 0.68 7.61 -10.97
C ILE A 37 1.45 8.20 -12.16
N ASN A 38 1.17 7.76 -13.38
CA ASN A 38 1.85 8.24 -14.58
C ASN A 38 1.48 9.71 -14.89
N SER A 39 0.25 10.11 -14.67
CA SER A 39 -0.18 11.51 -14.78
C SER A 39 0.55 12.38 -13.75
N ALA A 40 0.54 11.99 -12.48
CA ALA A 40 1.25 12.69 -11.41
C ALA A 40 2.77 12.72 -11.62
N ALA A 41 3.36 11.65 -12.20
CA ALA A 41 4.78 11.60 -12.53
C ALA A 41 5.19 12.61 -13.60
N ASN A 42 4.34 12.84 -14.61
CA ASN A 42 4.58 13.86 -15.63
C ASN A 42 4.48 15.29 -15.05
N GLU A 43 3.72 15.48 -13.99
CA GLU A 43 3.54 16.75 -13.27
C GLU A 43 4.48 16.93 -12.07
N SER A 44 5.32 15.93 -11.74
CA SER A 44 6.12 15.90 -10.50
C SER A 44 7.05 17.12 -10.34
N LYS A 45 7.51 17.73 -11.44
CA LYS A 45 8.23 19.02 -11.41
C LYS A 45 7.37 20.16 -10.85
N ALA A 46 6.06 20.11 -11.02
CA ALA A 46 5.13 21.11 -10.46
C ALA A 46 4.81 20.79 -8.98
N LEU A 47 4.81 19.53 -8.60
CA LEU A 47 4.57 19.09 -7.22
C LEU A 47 5.73 19.42 -6.27
N GLU A 48 6.98 19.37 -6.74
CA GLU A 48 8.15 19.85 -5.97
C GLU A 48 8.04 21.35 -5.58
N LEU A 49 7.28 22.15 -6.34
CA LEU A 49 7.09 23.59 -6.09
C LEU A 49 6.04 23.88 -4.98
N PHE A 50 5.25 22.89 -4.55
CA PHE A 50 4.16 23.06 -3.58
C PHE A 50 4.43 22.41 -2.23
N GLN A 51 5.59 21.82 -2.03
CA GLN A 51 5.92 21.18 -0.76
C GLN A 51 6.54 22.20 0.19
N ASP A 52 5.99 22.25 1.40
CA ASP A 52 6.68 22.79 2.55
C ASP A 52 8.06 22.13 2.63
N ASP A 53 9.14 22.90 2.81
CA ASP A 53 10.52 22.40 2.91
C ASP A 53 10.71 21.28 3.94
N SER A 54 9.74 21.10 4.83
CA SER A 54 9.71 20.04 5.85
C SER A 54 9.12 18.71 5.39
N VAL A 55 8.46 18.66 4.22
CA VAL A 55 7.74 17.48 3.69
C VAL A 55 8.26 17.11 2.31
N VAL A 56 8.44 15.82 2.08
CA VAL A 56 8.84 15.24 0.79
C VAL A 56 7.72 14.31 0.31
N LEU A 57 7.30 14.44 -0.95
CA LEU A 57 6.45 13.46 -1.60
C LEU A 57 7.32 12.36 -2.19
N ARG A 58 7.17 11.15 -1.70
CA ARG A 58 7.89 9.96 -2.16
C ARG A 58 6.92 8.94 -2.73
N GLU A 59 7.34 8.25 -3.78
CA GLU A 59 6.53 7.22 -4.43
C GLU A 59 5.16 7.73 -4.89
N LEU A 60 5.03 9.07 -5.06
CA LEU A 60 3.87 9.88 -5.47
C LEU A 60 2.64 9.82 -4.55
N ASP A 61 2.60 8.92 -3.59
CA ASP A 61 1.49 8.73 -2.65
C ASP A 61 1.94 8.63 -1.18
N ILE A 62 3.24 8.66 -0.92
CA ILE A 62 3.78 8.70 0.44
C ILE A 62 4.26 10.11 0.77
N LEU A 63 3.61 10.75 1.73
CA LEU A 63 4.12 11.95 2.39
C LEU A 63 5.15 11.54 3.44
N GLU A 64 6.31 12.17 3.43
CA GLU A 64 7.38 11.87 4.37
C GLU A 64 7.95 13.19 4.93
N LEU A 65 8.25 13.21 6.23
CA LEU A 65 8.97 14.34 6.80
C LEU A 65 10.40 14.32 6.26
N ARG A 66 10.97 15.49 5.92
CA ARG A 66 12.33 15.59 5.38
C ARG A 66 13.36 14.88 6.29
N GLU A 67 13.22 14.95 7.60
CA GLU A 67 14.08 14.26 8.55
C GLU A 67 14.00 12.73 8.45
N ASP A 68 12.78 12.17 8.24
CA ASP A 68 12.56 10.75 8.04
C ASP A 68 13.14 10.29 6.70
N TYR A 69 12.98 11.11 5.64
CA TYR A 69 13.58 10.87 4.32
C TYR A 69 15.11 10.80 4.39
N LEU A 70 15.74 11.75 5.10
CA LEU A 70 17.20 11.76 5.29
C LEU A 70 17.66 10.57 6.13
N ALA A 71 16.89 10.15 7.14
CA ALA A 71 17.18 8.96 7.93
C ALA A 71 17.06 7.68 7.06
N LEU A 72 16.07 7.61 6.18
CA LEU A 72 15.92 6.51 5.22
C LEU A 72 17.08 6.46 4.24
N ALA A 73 17.53 7.60 3.70
CA ALA A 73 18.68 7.66 2.79
C ALA A 73 19.96 7.15 3.47
N ARG A 74 20.23 7.57 4.71
CA ARG A 74 21.38 7.07 5.50
C ARG A 74 21.28 5.56 5.74
N ALA A 75 20.13 5.06 6.16
CA ALA A 75 19.93 3.62 6.38
C ALA A 75 20.08 2.79 5.11
N ARG A 76 19.71 3.34 3.94
CA ARG A 76 19.96 2.72 2.63
C ARG A 76 21.46 2.65 2.33
N GLU A 77 22.18 3.74 2.55
CA GLU A 77 23.62 3.79 2.35
C GLU A 77 24.38 2.82 3.28
N GLU A 78 23.97 2.72 4.54
CA GLU A 78 24.52 1.76 5.50
C GLU A 78 24.29 0.29 5.07
N GLU A 79 23.10 -0.04 4.57
CA GLU A 79 22.72 -1.41 4.25
C GLU A 79 23.16 -1.84 2.83
N PHE A 80 23.09 -0.95 1.85
CA PHE A 80 23.35 -1.25 0.45
C PHE A 80 24.63 -0.63 -0.10
N GLY A 81 25.30 0.26 0.66
CA GLY A 81 26.44 1.07 0.23
C GLY A 81 25.98 2.38 -0.43
N PRO A 82 26.91 3.28 -0.77
CA PRO A 82 26.60 4.53 -1.42
C PRO A 82 25.90 4.28 -2.78
N PRO A 83 25.02 5.19 -3.20
CA PRO A 83 24.39 5.10 -4.50
C PRO A 83 25.44 5.20 -5.63
N ASP A 84 25.18 4.55 -6.75
CA ASP A 84 25.98 4.72 -7.95
C ASP A 84 25.81 6.14 -8.54
N LYS A 85 26.53 6.44 -9.64
CA LYS A 85 26.45 7.74 -10.33
C LYS A 85 25.04 8.15 -10.77
N ASP A 86 24.12 7.19 -10.86
CA ASP A 86 22.74 7.38 -11.24
C ASP A 86 21.80 7.37 -10.02
N GLY A 87 22.34 7.40 -8.79
CA GLY A 87 21.59 7.47 -7.54
C GLY A 87 21.06 6.14 -7.02
N ASN A 88 21.50 4.98 -7.54
CA ASN A 88 20.98 3.68 -7.13
C ASN A 88 21.85 3.00 -6.10
N TYR A 89 21.21 2.30 -5.17
CA TYR A 89 21.87 1.49 -4.16
C TYR A 89 22.10 0.06 -4.65
N GLY A 90 23.32 -0.46 -4.46
CA GLY A 90 23.73 -1.81 -4.89
C GLY A 90 23.10 -2.94 -4.07
N GLU A 91 23.31 -4.18 -4.55
CA GLU A 91 22.95 -5.38 -3.79
C GLU A 91 24.07 -5.75 -2.81
N LYS A 92 23.93 -5.48 -1.51
CA LYS A 92 24.70 -6.20 -0.49
C LYS A 92 23.86 -7.37 0.05
N ARG A 93 24.40 -8.58 -0.09
CA ARG A 93 23.80 -9.83 0.37
C ARG A 93 23.76 -9.93 1.88
N ARG A 94 22.59 -10.30 2.40
CA ARG A 94 22.22 -11.04 3.62
C ARG A 94 21.46 -10.28 4.71
N ARG A 95 20.25 -10.68 4.93
CA ARG A 95 19.55 -11.29 6.08
C ARG A 95 18.10 -10.82 6.29
N LYS A 96 17.21 -11.84 6.46
CA LYS A 96 15.83 -11.94 7.02
C LYS A 96 14.76 -10.84 6.76
N LYS A 97 13.63 -11.30 6.29
CA LYS A 97 12.39 -10.72 5.68
C LYS A 97 11.62 -9.67 6.52
N ARG A 98 11.24 -8.48 5.95
CA ARG A 98 10.42 -7.45 6.65
C ARG A 98 9.78 -6.43 5.68
N LYS A 99 8.51 -5.98 5.92
CA LYS A 99 7.71 -5.12 5.02
C LYS A 99 7.05 -3.91 5.69
N GLY A 100 6.45 -4.04 6.88
CA GLY A 100 5.76 -2.95 7.58
C GLY A 100 6.70 -2.10 8.41
N ILE A 101 6.23 -0.93 8.88
CA ILE A 101 7.00 -0.06 9.74
C ILE A 101 7.45 -0.80 11.01
N ARG A 102 8.73 -0.75 11.30
CA ARG A 102 9.31 -1.42 12.46
C ARG A 102 9.13 -0.62 13.75
N ASP A 103 9.17 0.69 13.65
CA ASP A 103 9.03 1.57 14.82
C ASP A 103 7.61 1.50 15.38
N ARG A 104 7.49 0.90 16.56
CA ARG A 104 6.20 0.76 17.25
C ARG A 104 5.58 2.11 17.64
N ARG A 105 6.36 3.17 17.80
CA ARG A 105 5.88 4.52 18.13
C ARG A 105 5.05 5.12 16.99
N ARG A 106 5.24 4.61 15.77
CA ARG A 106 4.46 5.00 14.59
C ARG A 106 3.19 4.17 14.38
N ARG A 107 2.86 3.27 15.30
CA ARG A 107 1.57 2.57 15.31
C ARG A 107 0.56 3.37 16.10
N TRP A 108 -0.68 3.31 15.67
CA TRP A 108 -1.77 4.00 16.35
C TRP A 108 -2.02 3.40 17.73
N THR A 109 -2.14 4.27 18.72
CA THR A 109 -2.32 3.89 20.12
C THR A 109 -3.62 3.10 20.29
N ASN A 110 -3.56 1.99 21.02
CA ASN A 110 -4.69 1.09 21.27
C ASN A 110 -5.37 0.58 19.98
N ASN A 111 -4.64 0.56 18.86
CA ASN A 111 -5.13 0.17 17.55
C ASN A 111 -6.30 1.05 17.04
N ILE A 112 -6.46 2.26 17.57
CA ILE A 112 -7.51 3.21 17.20
C ILE A 112 -6.89 4.30 16.31
N VAL A 113 -7.48 4.52 15.15
CA VAL A 113 -7.17 5.60 14.20
C VAL A 113 -8.30 6.62 14.26
N PRO A 114 -8.17 7.69 15.04
CA PRO A 114 -9.16 8.75 15.06
C PRO A 114 -9.17 9.48 13.72
N TYR A 115 -10.34 9.84 13.20
CA TYR A 115 -10.43 10.53 11.93
C TYR A 115 -11.40 11.71 11.91
N THR A 116 -11.16 12.62 11.00
CA THR A 116 -12.12 13.62 10.53
C THR A 116 -12.21 13.60 9.02
N ILE A 117 -13.36 13.97 8.46
CA ILE A 117 -13.58 14.01 7.01
C ILE A 117 -13.95 15.44 6.64
N SER A 118 -13.21 16.01 5.67
CA SER A 118 -13.45 17.34 5.15
C SER A 118 -14.89 17.52 4.66
N SER A 119 -15.46 18.71 4.89
CA SER A 119 -16.82 19.04 4.46
C SER A 119 -17.02 19.01 2.94
N VAL A 120 -15.93 19.17 2.16
CA VAL A 120 -15.98 19.13 0.69
C VAL A 120 -16.17 17.73 0.12
N MET A 121 -16.06 16.66 0.96
CA MET A 121 -16.34 15.30 0.53
C MET A 121 -17.85 15.08 0.36
N SER A 122 -18.24 14.64 -0.84
CA SER A 122 -19.63 14.35 -1.18
C SER A 122 -20.20 13.17 -0.37
N ALA A 123 -21.51 12.97 -0.41
CA ALA A 123 -22.14 11.82 0.23
C ALA A 123 -21.66 10.47 -0.36
N SER A 124 -21.35 10.42 -1.66
CA SER A 124 -20.77 9.23 -2.29
C SER A 124 -19.35 8.97 -1.82
N ASP A 125 -18.52 10.02 -1.71
CA ASP A 125 -17.15 9.92 -1.19
C ASP A 125 -17.16 9.40 0.25
N ARG A 126 -18.02 9.96 1.10
CA ARG A 126 -18.18 9.53 2.50
C ARG A 126 -18.60 8.05 2.60
N ARG A 127 -19.47 7.57 1.70
CA ARG A 127 -19.82 6.14 1.65
C ARG A 127 -18.62 5.26 1.29
N ALA A 128 -17.84 5.65 0.28
CA ALA A 128 -16.64 4.91 -0.10
C ALA A 128 -15.59 4.89 1.03
N ILE A 129 -15.41 6.02 1.72
CA ILE A 129 -14.54 6.13 2.90
C ILE A 129 -15.04 5.18 4.01
N GLN A 130 -16.35 5.20 4.31
CA GLN A 130 -16.91 4.32 5.34
C GLN A 130 -16.73 2.84 4.99
N GLN A 131 -16.95 2.46 3.74
CA GLN A 131 -16.70 1.09 3.28
C GLN A 131 -15.24 0.66 3.46
N ALA A 132 -14.28 1.57 3.20
CA ALA A 132 -12.88 1.29 3.43
C ALA A 132 -12.54 1.14 4.93
N PHE A 133 -13.13 1.95 5.81
CA PHE A 133 -13.03 1.78 7.26
C PHE A 133 -13.62 0.45 7.72
N ASP A 134 -14.80 0.10 7.20
CA ASP A 134 -15.49 -1.14 7.57
C ASP A 134 -14.66 -2.37 7.18
N ASP A 135 -14.00 -2.36 6.01
CA ASP A 135 -13.10 -3.43 5.60
C ASP A 135 -11.93 -3.58 6.60
N TRP A 136 -11.21 -2.49 6.94
CA TRP A 136 -10.13 -2.53 7.92
C TRP A 136 -10.62 -2.96 9.32
N ASN A 137 -11.73 -2.39 9.79
CA ASN A 137 -12.32 -2.72 11.08
C ASN A 137 -12.78 -4.19 11.15
N THR A 138 -13.28 -4.74 10.05
CA THR A 138 -13.78 -6.11 9.99
C THR A 138 -12.65 -7.13 10.07
N TYR A 139 -11.62 -6.94 9.24
CA TYR A 139 -10.58 -7.95 9.05
C TYR A 139 -9.40 -7.82 10.01
N THR A 140 -9.31 -6.73 10.78
CA THR A 140 -8.20 -6.47 11.69
C THR A 140 -8.70 -5.98 13.06
N CYS A 141 -7.80 -5.83 14.02
CA CYS A 141 -8.11 -5.17 15.28
C CYS A 141 -7.98 -3.64 15.22
N ILE A 142 -7.58 -3.10 14.06
CA ILE A 142 -7.46 -1.66 13.84
C ILE A 142 -8.88 -1.11 13.70
N GLN A 143 -9.15 0.01 14.38
CA GLN A 143 -10.46 0.64 14.36
C GLN A 143 -10.35 2.09 13.94
N PHE A 144 -10.96 2.42 12.80
CA PHE A 144 -11.18 3.81 12.42
C PHE A 144 -12.41 4.34 13.14
N LYS A 145 -12.24 5.42 13.93
CA LYS A 145 -13.31 6.03 14.74
C LYS A 145 -13.38 7.53 14.53
N PRO A 146 -14.57 8.13 14.50
CA PRO A 146 -14.69 9.59 14.50
C PRO A 146 -13.90 10.17 15.67
N ARG A 147 -13.11 11.22 15.39
CA ARG A 147 -12.33 11.93 16.39
C ARG A 147 -13.25 12.64 17.39
N THR A 148 -12.92 12.55 18.65
CA THR A 148 -13.53 13.34 19.74
C THR A 148 -12.56 14.42 20.23
N ASN A 149 -11.52 14.02 20.96
CA ASN A 149 -10.52 14.93 21.54
C ASN A 149 -9.08 14.42 21.36
N GLU A 150 -8.89 13.33 20.61
CA GLU A 150 -7.57 12.75 20.39
C GLU A 150 -6.64 13.76 19.72
N ARG A 151 -5.39 13.87 20.25
CA ARG A 151 -4.38 14.75 19.69
C ARG A 151 -3.97 14.33 18.27
N ASN A 152 -3.65 13.04 18.10
CA ASN A 152 -3.22 12.49 16.83
C ASN A 152 -4.40 11.88 16.09
N TYR A 153 -4.61 12.28 14.85
CA TYR A 153 -5.71 11.81 14.01
C TYR A 153 -5.40 12.01 12.53
N ILE A 154 -6.09 11.26 11.68
CA ILE A 154 -6.05 11.49 10.22
C ILE A 154 -7.18 12.45 9.82
N HIS A 155 -6.90 13.29 8.83
CA HIS A 155 -7.89 14.15 8.18
C HIS A 155 -8.00 13.79 6.71
N LEU A 156 -9.13 13.17 6.32
CA LEU A 156 -9.38 12.84 4.91
C LEU A 156 -9.86 14.09 4.19
N GLN A 157 -9.10 14.51 3.20
CA GLN A 157 -9.33 15.80 2.53
C GLN A 157 -9.11 15.72 1.02
N ASN A 158 -9.63 16.73 0.30
CA ASN A 158 -9.27 16.94 -1.10
C ASN A 158 -7.90 17.62 -1.13
N GLY A 159 -6.88 16.86 -1.51
CA GLY A 159 -5.51 17.36 -1.64
C GLY A 159 -5.00 17.20 -3.08
N ALA A 160 -3.72 17.41 -3.28
CA ALA A 160 -3.05 17.10 -4.54
C ALA A 160 -2.82 15.59 -4.63
N GLY A 161 -3.44 14.90 -5.60
CA GLY A 161 -3.30 13.46 -5.80
C GLY A 161 -3.91 12.60 -4.70
N CYS A 162 -3.47 11.34 -4.66
CA CYS A 162 -3.73 10.37 -3.60
C CYS A 162 -2.46 10.29 -2.75
N SER A 163 -2.52 10.54 -1.45
CA SER A 163 -1.32 10.40 -0.62
C SER A 163 -1.61 10.34 0.87
N SER A 164 -0.73 9.67 1.60
CA SER A 164 -0.77 9.59 3.06
C SER A 164 0.64 9.50 3.66
N TYR A 165 0.75 9.85 4.93
CA TYR A 165 1.94 9.51 5.72
C TYR A 165 1.93 8.04 6.12
N VAL A 166 3.12 7.44 6.26
CA VAL A 166 3.26 6.05 6.72
C VAL A 166 3.26 6.01 8.25
N GLY A 167 2.18 5.46 8.82
CA GLY A 167 1.97 5.35 10.25
C GLY A 167 1.60 6.67 10.94
N MET A 168 1.49 6.64 12.26
CA MET A 168 1.17 7.80 13.09
C MET A 168 2.39 8.70 13.26
N LEU A 169 2.28 9.97 12.92
CA LEU A 169 3.37 10.96 13.08
C LEU A 169 3.59 11.39 14.54
N GLY A 170 2.57 11.35 15.37
CA GLY A 170 2.64 11.84 16.74
C GLY A 170 2.63 13.37 16.89
N ARG A 171 2.33 14.11 15.81
CA ARG A 171 2.39 15.58 15.71
C ARG A 171 1.03 16.25 15.58
N GLY A 172 -0.05 15.54 15.88
CA GLY A 172 -1.43 16.05 15.76
C GLY A 172 -2.12 15.55 14.51
N GLN A 173 -2.79 16.44 13.78
CA GLN A 173 -3.45 16.13 12.52
C GLN A 173 -2.43 15.73 11.45
N GLN A 174 -2.73 14.64 10.73
CA GLN A 174 -2.02 14.28 9.51
C GLN A 174 -3.00 14.07 8.35
N PRO A 175 -2.72 14.59 7.14
CA PRO A 175 -3.63 14.47 6.01
C PRO A 175 -3.62 13.06 5.42
N VAL A 176 -4.78 12.66 4.90
CA VAL A 176 -4.96 11.63 3.89
C VAL A 176 -5.58 12.33 2.69
N ASN A 177 -4.80 12.54 1.64
CA ASN A 177 -5.23 13.28 0.47
C ASN A 177 -5.98 12.36 -0.49
N LEU A 178 -7.19 12.75 -0.85
CA LEU A 178 -8.08 12.04 -1.75
C LEU A 178 -8.59 13.02 -2.82
N ALA A 179 -7.78 13.29 -3.82
CA ALA A 179 -8.20 14.03 -5.00
C ALA A 179 -9.39 13.32 -5.69
N ARG A 180 -9.99 13.98 -6.67
CA ARG A 180 -11.24 13.47 -7.29
C ARG A 180 -11.11 12.04 -7.84
N GLY A 181 -9.97 11.68 -8.45
CA GLY A 181 -9.68 10.33 -8.95
C GLY A 181 -9.38 9.29 -7.86
N CYS A 182 -9.10 9.73 -6.62
CA CYS A 182 -8.64 8.87 -5.51
C CYS A 182 -9.77 8.31 -4.64
N ARG A 183 -11.04 8.50 -4.99
CA ARG A 183 -12.17 8.26 -4.08
C ARG A 183 -12.88 6.94 -4.29
N SER A 184 -12.26 6.00 -5.01
CA SER A 184 -12.72 4.61 -5.03
C SER A 184 -12.35 3.88 -3.74
N LYS A 185 -13.19 2.93 -3.30
CA LYS A 185 -12.95 2.17 -2.06
C LYS A 185 -11.55 1.56 -2.01
N GLY A 186 -11.07 0.96 -3.10
CA GLY A 186 -9.78 0.29 -3.12
C GLY A 186 -8.59 1.24 -3.00
N ILE A 187 -8.66 2.43 -3.61
CA ILE A 187 -7.64 3.47 -3.43
C ILE A 187 -7.66 4.01 -2.00
N ILE A 188 -8.84 4.24 -1.43
CA ILE A 188 -8.96 4.68 -0.03
C ILE A 188 -8.37 3.62 0.92
N ILE A 189 -8.64 2.33 0.69
CA ILE A 189 -8.00 1.23 1.44
C ILE A 189 -6.48 1.31 1.37
N HIS A 190 -5.91 1.62 0.19
CA HIS A 190 -4.49 1.79 -0.02
C HIS A 190 -3.92 2.94 0.81
N GLU A 191 -4.51 4.15 0.72
CA GLU A 191 -4.07 5.32 1.49
C GLU A 191 -4.19 5.10 3.00
N LEU A 192 -5.23 4.42 3.44
CA LEU A 192 -5.37 4.01 4.84
C LEU A 192 -4.32 2.96 5.22
N GLY A 193 -3.90 2.10 4.30
CA GLY A 193 -2.78 1.18 4.46
C GLY A 193 -1.49 1.92 4.82
N HIS A 194 -1.17 3.01 4.10
CA HIS A 194 -0.08 3.90 4.47
C HIS A 194 -0.30 4.50 5.88
N ALA A 195 -1.47 5.07 6.14
CA ALA A 195 -1.77 5.68 7.43
C ALA A 195 -1.57 4.74 8.63
N ILE A 196 -1.76 3.43 8.45
CA ILE A 196 -1.51 2.42 9.50
C ILE A 196 -0.08 1.85 9.49
N GLY A 197 0.78 2.28 8.56
CA GLY A 197 2.21 1.93 8.57
C GLY A 197 2.66 0.96 7.48
N PHE A 198 1.93 0.79 6.40
CA PHE A 198 2.35 -0.01 5.24
C PHE A 198 3.17 0.81 4.27
N ASN A 199 4.26 0.23 3.77
CA ASN A 199 4.97 0.70 2.59
C ASN A 199 4.51 -0.11 1.38
N HIS A 200 4.91 0.34 0.17
CA HIS A 200 4.62 -0.42 -1.03
C HIS A 200 5.27 -1.80 -1.05
N GLU A 201 4.59 -2.76 -1.67
CA GLU A 201 5.07 -4.14 -1.75
C GLU A 201 6.31 -4.27 -2.61
N GLN A 202 6.36 -3.58 -3.78
CA GLN A 202 7.50 -3.62 -4.69
C GLN A 202 8.76 -2.93 -4.14
N THR A 203 8.65 -2.19 -3.05
CA THR A 203 9.82 -1.57 -2.39
C THR A 203 10.37 -2.39 -1.23
N ARG A 204 9.84 -3.57 -1.01
CA ARG A 204 10.40 -4.53 -0.03
C ARG A 204 11.86 -4.83 -0.37
N TYR A 205 12.68 -4.97 0.67
CA TYR A 205 14.11 -5.30 0.50
C TYR A 205 14.33 -6.64 -0.24
N ASP A 206 13.36 -7.59 -0.17
CA ASP A 206 13.43 -8.92 -0.80
C ASP A 206 12.70 -8.98 -2.17
N ARG A 207 12.16 -7.83 -2.68
CA ARG A 207 11.33 -7.76 -3.89
C ARG A 207 12.01 -8.36 -5.12
N ASP A 208 13.34 -8.27 -5.25
CA ASP A 208 14.07 -8.74 -6.44
C ASP A 208 14.04 -10.27 -6.61
N THR A 209 13.65 -11.01 -5.55
CA THR A 209 13.33 -12.45 -5.63
C THR A 209 12.01 -12.69 -6.38
N TYR A 210 11.12 -11.70 -6.42
CA TYR A 210 9.74 -11.84 -6.90
C TYR A 210 9.45 -11.02 -8.16
N VAL A 211 10.06 -9.85 -8.29
CA VAL A 211 9.85 -8.95 -9.43
C VAL A 211 11.18 -8.44 -9.98
N THR A 212 11.17 -8.06 -11.26
CA THR A 212 12.25 -7.32 -11.92
C THR A 212 11.74 -5.92 -12.23
N ILE A 213 12.47 -4.90 -11.82
CA ILE A 213 12.21 -3.51 -12.21
C ILE A 213 12.94 -3.22 -13.50
N VAL A 214 12.20 -2.85 -14.56
CA VAL A 214 12.73 -2.56 -15.90
C VAL A 214 13.08 -1.07 -15.97
N ARG A 215 14.28 -0.75 -15.51
CA ARG A 215 14.77 0.63 -15.41
C ARG A 215 14.69 1.42 -16.71
N SER A 216 14.96 0.81 -17.85
CA SER A 216 14.91 1.45 -19.17
C SER A 216 13.53 1.98 -19.56
N ASN A 217 12.47 1.56 -18.87
CA ASN A 217 11.10 2.00 -19.11
C ASN A 217 10.64 3.08 -18.10
N ILE A 218 11.52 3.47 -17.16
CA ILE A 218 11.26 4.44 -16.10
C ILE A 218 12.14 5.67 -16.33
N PRO A 219 11.59 6.92 -16.21
CA PRO A 219 12.43 8.11 -16.26
C PRO A 219 13.50 8.08 -15.16
N GLY A 220 14.75 8.44 -15.49
CA GLY A 220 15.86 8.37 -14.53
C GLY A 220 15.55 9.11 -13.22
N HIS A 221 14.96 10.29 -13.30
CA HIS A 221 14.62 11.12 -12.14
C HIS A 221 13.46 10.57 -11.30
N LEU A 222 12.71 9.55 -11.77
CA LEU A 222 11.61 8.89 -11.03
C LEU A 222 11.98 7.50 -10.51
N TYR A 223 13.19 7.01 -10.81
CA TYR A 223 13.60 5.67 -10.41
C TYR A 223 13.66 5.49 -8.89
N TYR A 224 13.87 6.56 -8.14
CA TYR A 224 13.85 6.55 -6.66
C TYR A 224 12.53 6.00 -6.07
N ASN A 225 11.42 6.05 -6.81
CA ASN A 225 10.13 5.47 -6.40
C ASN A 225 10.13 3.94 -6.38
N PHE A 226 11.16 3.32 -6.93
CA PHE A 226 11.35 1.87 -6.94
C PHE A 226 12.50 1.42 -6.01
N GLU A 227 13.07 2.30 -5.23
CA GLU A 227 14.13 1.94 -4.31
C GLU A 227 13.61 1.06 -3.17
N ARG A 228 14.48 0.12 -2.76
CA ARG A 228 14.13 -0.80 -1.68
C ARG A 228 14.26 -0.12 -0.32
N TYR A 229 13.33 -0.45 0.57
CA TYR A 229 13.48 -0.10 1.97
C TYR A 229 14.54 -0.95 2.65
N PRO A 230 15.39 -0.33 3.50
CA PRO A 230 16.31 -1.06 4.34
C PRO A 230 15.58 -2.00 5.29
N GLN A 231 16.19 -3.17 5.51
CA GLN A 231 15.69 -4.17 6.43
C GLN A 231 15.68 -3.66 7.89
N SER A 232 16.56 -2.71 8.22
CA SER A 232 16.64 -2.08 9.53
C SER A 232 15.37 -1.32 9.88
N LEU A 233 14.68 -0.72 8.89
CA LEU A 233 13.53 0.17 9.09
C LEU A 233 12.17 -0.52 8.91
N THR A 234 12.11 -1.69 8.26
CA THR A 234 10.84 -2.35 7.91
C THR A 234 10.72 -3.76 8.50
N SER A 235 9.51 -4.31 8.55
CA SER A 235 9.24 -5.69 8.99
C SER A 235 8.12 -6.33 8.18
N THR A 236 8.32 -7.51 7.59
CA THR A 236 7.25 -8.30 6.95
C THR A 236 6.39 -9.06 7.96
N HIS A 237 6.78 -9.06 9.23
CA HIS A 237 6.17 -9.89 10.26
C HIS A 237 6.02 -11.38 9.85
N GLY A 238 6.91 -11.89 8.98
CA GLY A 238 6.87 -13.25 8.48
C GLY A 238 5.89 -13.49 7.31
N VAL A 239 5.20 -12.45 6.85
CA VAL A 239 4.30 -12.55 5.69
C VAL A 239 5.12 -12.60 4.39
N PRO A 240 4.92 -13.61 3.53
CA PRO A 240 5.58 -13.71 2.22
C PRO A 240 5.27 -12.50 1.33
N TYR A 241 6.06 -12.32 0.25
CA TYR A 241 5.76 -11.33 -0.79
C TYR A 241 4.40 -11.61 -1.41
N ASP A 242 3.62 -10.54 -1.60
CA ASP A 242 2.24 -10.65 -2.01
C ASP A 242 1.96 -9.86 -3.29
N TYR A 243 1.89 -10.57 -4.42
CA TYR A 243 1.56 -9.98 -5.71
C TYR A 243 0.15 -9.38 -5.78
N ASP A 244 -0.77 -9.89 -4.94
CA ASP A 244 -2.17 -9.48 -4.89
C ASP A 244 -2.40 -8.32 -3.89
N SER A 245 -1.32 -7.84 -3.20
CA SER A 245 -1.40 -6.75 -2.21
C SER A 245 -1.98 -5.49 -2.81
N VAL A 246 -2.89 -4.85 -2.08
CA VAL A 246 -3.41 -3.51 -2.42
C VAL A 246 -2.31 -2.45 -2.44
N MET A 247 -1.18 -2.73 -1.77
CA MET A 247 0.00 -1.86 -1.72
C MET A 247 1.00 -2.13 -2.85
N HIS A 248 0.71 -3.01 -3.81
CA HIS A 248 1.61 -3.29 -4.93
C HIS A 248 1.31 -2.33 -6.09
N TYR A 249 2.37 -1.77 -6.71
CA TYR A 249 2.21 -1.04 -7.96
C TYR A 249 1.74 -1.96 -9.09
N GLY A 250 1.05 -1.37 -10.06
CA GLY A 250 0.74 -2.04 -11.31
C GLY A 250 1.96 -2.20 -12.21
N GLN A 251 1.79 -2.98 -13.25
CA GLN A 251 2.90 -3.35 -14.15
C GLN A 251 3.42 -2.21 -15.02
N TYR A 252 2.68 -1.10 -15.13
CA TYR A 252 3.01 0.06 -15.95
C TYR A 252 3.29 1.33 -15.14
N ALA A 253 3.36 1.24 -13.82
CA ALA A 253 3.60 2.38 -12.96
C ALA A 253 4.88 3.12 -13.39
N PHE A 254 4.80 4.45 -13.55
CA PHE A 254 5.87 5.33 -14.04
C PHE A 254 6.41 5.00 -15.46
N SER A 255 5.64 4.30 -16.29
CA SER A 255 6.05 3.98 -17.65
C SER A 255 6.00 5.22 -18.55
N THR A 256 7.09 5.50 -19.29
CA THR A 256 7.15 6.59 -20.26
C THR A 256 6.91 6.15 -21.69
N ASN A 257 6.95 4.86 -21.94
CA ASN A 257 6.92 4.29 -23.29
C ASN A 257 5.81 3.23 -23.46
N GLY A 258 4.87 3.14 -22.49
CA GLY A 258 3.79 2.17 -22.48
C GLY A 258 4.24 0.71 -22.28
N ARG A 259 5.52 0.49 -21.92
CA ARG A 259 6.06 -0.84 -21.62
C ARG A 259 6.06 -1.10 -20.12
N ARG A 260 6.04 -2.37 -19.73
CA ARG A 260 6.05 -2.79 -18.33
C ARG A 260 7.30 -2.27 -17.61
N THR A 261 7.10 -1.67 -16.47
CA THR A 261 8.14 -1.23 -15.54
C THR A 261 8.41 -2.27 -14.46
N ILE A 262 7.41 -3.14 -14.19
CA ILE A 262 7.52 -4.26 -13.25
C ILE A 262 7.17 -5.56 -13.98
N ILE A 263 8.10 -6.53 -13.95
CA ILE A 263 7.89 -7.89 -14.46
C ILE A 263 7.96 -8.86 -13.30
N THR A 264 6.90 -9.65 -13.10
CA THR A 264 6.86 -10.67 -12.06
C THR A 264 7.71 -11.87 -12.44
N LYS A 265 8.40 -12.48 -11.47
CA LYS A 265 9.16 -13.73 -11.67
C LYS A 265 8.24 -14.92 -11.89
N ASP A 266 7.03 -14.89 -11.33
CA ASP A 266 5.95 -15.81 -11.64
C ASP A 266 5.06 -15.18 -12.72
N PRO A 267 5.10 -15.71 -13.98
CA PRO A 267 4.30 -15.11 -15.07
C PRO A 267 2.78 -15.14 -14.81
N ALA A 268 2.29 -16.10 -14.01
CA ALA A 268 0.87 -16.19 -13.67
C ALA A 268 0.39 -14.99 -12.84
N LYS A 269 1.32 -14.29 -12.16
CA LYS A 269 1.05 -13.13 -11.32
C LYS A 269 1.19 -11.78 -12.04
N GLN A 270 1.61 -11.76 -13.29
CA GLN A 270 1.87 -10.51 -14.01
C GLN A 270 0.64 -9.59 -14.09
N ASN A 271 -0.54 -10.15 -14.23
CA ASN A 271 -1.78 -9.38 -14.35
C ASN A 271 -2.52 -9.21 -13.01
N THR A 272 -1.96 -9.69 -11.89
CA THR A 272 -2.57 -9.51 -10.56
C THR A 272 -1.99 -8.34 -9.80
N ILE A 273 -0.75 -7.92 -10.12
CA ILE A 273 -0.13 -6.74 -9.50
C ILE A 273 -0.89 -5.46 -9.87
N GLY A 274 -0.97 -4.52 -8.92
CA GLY A 274 -1.75 -3.28 -9.06
C GLY A 274 -3.20 -3.41 -8.61
N ASN A 275 -3.50 -4.40 -7.76
CA ASN A 275 -4.83 -4.58 -7.18
C ASN A 275 -5.33 -3.31 -6.48
N ARG A 276 -6.55 -2.86 -6.83
CA ARG A 276 -7.28 -1.76 -6.18
C ARG A 276 -8.75 -2.12 -5.93
N PHE A 277 -9.05 -3.42 -5.81
CA PHE A 277 -10.40 -3.90 -5.47
C PHE A 277 -10.62 -3.99 -3.96
N GLY A 278 -9.57 -4.28 -3.20
CA GLY A 278 -9.60 -4.45 -1.75
C GLY A 278 -8.36 -5.16 -1.21
N HIS A 279 -8.42 -5.52 0.07
CA HIS A 279 -7.33 -6.24 0.72
C HIS A 279 -7.03 -7.59 0.08
N SER A 280 -5.77 -7.96 0.03
CA SER A 280 -5.35 -9.34 -0.14
C SER A 280 -5.36 -10.08 1.22
N PHE A 281 -5.18 -11.41 1.16
CA PHE A 281 -4.91 -12.21 2.35
C PHE A 281 -3.64 -11.74 3.08
N GLY A 282 -2.58 -11.42 2.33
CA GLY A 282 -1.31 -10.95 2.87
C GLY A 282 -1.43 -9.59 3.56
N ASP A 283 -2.22 -8.68 3.03
CA ASP A 283 -2.48 -7.37 3.65
C ASP A 283 -3.15 -7.53 5.01
N VAL A 284 -4.21 -8.34 5.09
CA VAL A 284 -4.92 -8.60 6.35
C VAL A 284 -4.02 -9.30 7.36
N LYS A 285 -3.28 -10.33 6.93
CA LYS A 285 -2.34 -11.05 7.78
C LYS A 285 -1.25 -10.14 8.34
N LEU A 286 -0.69 -9.25 7.49
CA LEU A 286 0.33 -8.30 7.91
C LEU A 286 -0.20 -7.30 8.94
N ALA A 287 -1.38 -6.72 8.72
CA ALA A 287 -2.00 -5.78 9.65
C ALA A 287 -2.24 -6.43 11.02
N ASN A 288 -2.80 -7.65 11.05
CA ASN A 288 -3.03 -8.39 12.28
C ASN A 288 -1.72 -8.68 13.02
N ALA A 289 -0.66 -9.09 12.30
CA ALA A 289 0.64 -9.35 12.90
C ALA A 289 1.34 -8.07 13.38
N MET A 290 1.25 -6.98 12.61
CA MET A 290 1.88 -5.71 12.94
C MET A 290 1.25 -5.07 14.18
N TYR A 291 -0.07 -5.15 14.32
CA TYR A 291 -0.81 -4.60 15.46
C TYR A 291 -1.05 -5.61 16.58
N SER A 292 -0.50 -6.83 16.46
CA SER A 292 -0.62 -7.90 17.45
C SER A 292 -2.08 -8.17 17.84
N CYS A 293 -2.94 -8.30 16.82
CA CYS A 293 -4.38 -8.40 17.02
C CYS A 293 -4.80 -9.62 17.84
N ASP A 294 -3.96 -10.64 17.91
CA ASP A 294 -4.14 -11.86 18.68
C ASP A 294 -3.62 -11.78 20.14
N SER A 295 -3.15 -10.59 20.57
CA SER A 295 -2.54 -10.44 21.90
C SER A 295 -3.51 -10.71 23.07
N GLY A 296 -4.82 -10.58 22.85
CA GLY A 296 -5.86 -10.90 23.84
C GLY A 296 -6.25 -12.38 23.90
N CYS A 297 -5.65 -13.25 23.08
CA CYS A 297 -6.02 -14.66 23.02
C CYS A 297 -5.28 -15.48 24.09
N ALA A 298 -5.96 -15.79 25.19
CA ALA A 298 -5.39 -16.61 26.26
C ALA A 298 -5.01 -18.01 25.78
N ASN A 299 -5.84 -18.62 24.93
CA ASN A 299 -5.59 -19.94 24.32
C ASN A 299 -5.44 -19.76 22.81
N ARG A 300 -4.26 -19.33 22.38
CA ARG A 300 -3.97 -19.08 20.97
C ARG A 300 -3.96 -20.41 20.19
N PRO A 301 -4.86 -20.62 19.20
CA PRO A 301 -4.87 -21.84 18.42
C PRO A 301 -3.65 -21.94 17.49
N SER A 302 -3.22 -23.16 17.18
CA SER A 302 -2.27 -23.42 16.10
C SER A 302 -3.02 -23.45 14.77
N CYS A 303 -2.72 -22.51 13.89
CA CYS A 303 -3.38 -22.41 12.59
C CYS A 303 -2.62 -23.18 11.51
N PRO A 304 -3.33 -23.83 10.58
CA PRO A 304 -2.68 -24.44 9.41
C PRO A 304 -2.02 -23.36 8.55
N SER A 305 -0.87 -23.67 7.95
CA SER A 305 -0.23 -22.75 7.00
C SER A 305 -1.09 -22.60 5.73
N PRO A 306 -1.24 -21.38 5.19
CA PRO A 306 -0.65 -20.10 5.55
C PRO A 306 -1.46 -19.28 6.58
N GLY A 307 -2.42 -19.87 7.30
CA GLY A 307 -3.34 -19.19 8.20
C GLY A 307 -2.66 -18.36 9.31
N PHE A 308 -3.48 -17.59 10.02
CA PHE A 308 -3.09 -16.78 11.18
C PHE A 308 -4.25 -16.68 12.18
N VAL A 309 -3.95 -16.27 13.41
CA VAL A 309 -4.98 -16.04 14.44
C VAL A 309 -5.48 -14.61 14.36
N ASP A 310 -6.81 -14.44 14.27
CA ASP A 310 -7.47 -13.13 14.24
C ASP A 310 -7.72 -12.53 15.65
N LYS A 311 -8.28 -11.33 15.70
CA LYS A 311 -8.68 -10.63 16.94
C LYS A 311 -9.72 -11.38 17.79
N ASN A 312 -10.42 -12.33 17.21
CA ASN A 312 -11.44 -13.16 17.88
C ASN A 312 -10.89 -14.56 18.21
N CYS A 313 -9.56 -14.74 18.19
CA CYS A 313 -8.86 -15.97 18.50
C CYS A 313 -9.22 -17.14 17.56
N ARG A 314 -9.57 -16.84 16.31
CA ARG A 314 -9.91 -17.84 15.29
C ARG A 314 -8.79 -17.96 14.27
N CYS A 315 -8.58 -19.16 13.75
CA CYS A 315 -7.71 -19.35 12.61
C CYS A 315 -8.37 -18.86 11.33
N MET A 316 -7.70 -17.91 10.64
CA MET A 316 -8.14 -17.36 9.38
C MET A 316 -7.21 -17.82 8.26
N CYS A 317 -7.80 -18.30 7.18
CA CYS A 317 -7.16 -18.80 5.97
C CYS A 317 -7.50 -17.89 4.76
N PRO A 318 -6.81 -18.03 3.62
CA PRO A 318 -7.17 -17.27 2.41
C PRO A 318 -8.64 -17.48 2.05
N GLY A 319 -9.30 -16.39 1.66
CA GLY A 319 -10.67 -16.43 1.17
C GLY A 319 -10.75 -17.14 -0.18
N THR A 320 -11.84 -17.87 -0.40
CA THR A 320 -12.08 -18.59 -1.66
C THR A 320 -13.00 -17.82 -2.62
N ARG A 321 -13.60 -16.74 -2.14
CA ARG A 321 -14.51 -15.89 -2.92
C ARG A 321 -13.84 -14.57 -3.28
N SER A 322 -14.11 -14.08 -4.49
CA SER A 322 -13.68 -12.74 -4.91
C SER A 322 -14.17 -11.68 -3.90
N GLY A 323 -13.29 -10.74 -3.53
CA GLY A 323 -13.60 -9.67 -2.59
C GLY A 323 -13.62 -10.10 -1.10
N VAL A 324 -13.37 -11.36 -0.78
CA VAL A 324 -13.25 -11.85 0.61
C VAL A 324 -11.78 -12.26 0.85
N PRO A 325 -10.96 -11.41 1.49
CA PRO A 325 -9.53 -11.66 1.64
C PRO A 325 -9.22 -12.83 2.58
N VAL A 326 -10.06 -13.07 3.59
CA VAL A 326 -9.87 -14.10 4.60
C VAL A 326 -11.20 -14.78 4.96
N GLN A 327 -11.12 -16.04 5.34
CA GLN A 327 -12.22 -16.83 5.88
C GLN A 327 -11.74 -17.72 7.03
N PRO A 328 -12.61 -18.20 7.94
CA PRO A 328 -12.20 -19.20 8.92
C PRO A 328 -11.57 -20.40 8.24
N CYS A 329 -10.44 -20.85 8.75
CA CYS A 329 -9.86 -22.11 8.30
C CYS A 329 -10.87 -23.22 8.57
N GLY A 330 -11.12 -24.08 7.56
CA GLY A 330 -11.97 -25.25 7.76
C GLY A 330 -11.43 -26.08 8.91
N THR A 331 -12.29 -26.47 9.83
CA THR A 331 -11.99 -27.54 10.78
C THR A 331 -11.74 -28.74 9.91
N GLY A 332 -10.49 -29.27 9.87
CA GLY A 332 -10.07 -30.35 9.00
C GLY A 332 -10.96 -31.57 9.18
N GLY A 333 -12.02 -31.66 8.40
CA GLY A 333 -12.68 -32.88 8.07
C GLY A 333 -11.70 -33.64 7.16
N GLY A 334 -11.02 -34.61 7.68
CA GLY A 334 -10.18 -35.49 6.90
C GLY A 334 -11.00 -36.12 5.79
N THR A 335 -10.77 -35.67 4.56
CA THR A 335 -11.08 -36.46 3.40
C THR A 335 -9.96 -37.51 3.32
N GLY A 336 -10.20 -38.66 3.96
CA GLY A 336 -9.44 -39.85 3.72
C GLY A 336 -9.51 -40.19 2.25
N GLY A 337 -8.41 -40.01 1.55
CA GLY A 337 -8.20 -40.54 0.23
C GLY A 337 -8.19 -42.08 0.35
N GLY A 338 -9.33 -42.69 0.16
CA GLY A 338 -9.48 -44.10 -0.02
C GLY A 338 -8.91 -44.50 -1.37
N THR A 339 -7.64 -44.89 -1.41
CA THR A 339 -7.08 -45.72 -2.47
C THR A 339 -7.64 -47.11 -2.30
N GLY A 340 -8.83 -47.37 -2.81
CA GLY A 340 -9.39 -48.72 -2.94
C GLY A 340 -8.81 -49.40 -4.15
N GLY A 341 -7.69 -50.10 -3.95
CA GLY A 341 -7.25 -51.13 -4.86
C GLY A 341 -8.14 -52.34 -4.72
N GLY A 342 -9.06 -52.55 -5.65
CA GLY A 342 -9.87 -53.73 -5.75
C GLY A 342 -9.41 -54.62 -6.93
N THR A 343 -8.49 -55.52 -6.68
CA THR A 343 -8.28 -56.68 -7.53
C THR A 343 -9.36 -57.70 -7.20
N GLY A 344 -10.26 -58.01 -8.12
CA GLY A 344 -11.23 -59.06 -8.04
C GLY A 344 -11.42 -59.70 -9.40
N GLY A 345 -10.70 -60.74 -9.67
CA GLY A 345 -10.98 -61.66 -10.76
C GLY A 345 -12.25 -62.48 -10.48
N GLY A 346 -13.02 -62.80 -11.50
CA GLY A 346 -14.17 -63.67 -11.43
C GLY A 346 -14.53 -64.19 -12.83
N THR A 347 -14.18 -65.40 -13.06
CA THR A 347 -14.48 -66.24 -14.23
C THR A 347 -15.94 -66.65 -14.29
N GLY A 348 -16.45 -66.96 -15.50
CA GLY A 348 -17.60 -67.86 -15.74
C GLY A 348 -18.66 -67.22 -16.59
N GLY A 349 -18.86 -67.58 -17.85
CA GLY A 349 -19.37 -68.83 -18.32
C GLY A 349 -20.76 -68.67 -18.91
N GLY A 350 -20.91 -68.90 -20.19
CA GLY A 350 -21.99 -69.67 -20.72
C GLY A 350 -23.29 -68.99 -21.24
N THR A 351 -23.47 -69.00 -22.43
CA THR A 351 -24.36 -69.49 -23.50
C THR A 351 -24.66 -68.41 -24.50
#